data_0de6433827063e251309a2046b43b0d1
#
_entry.id   0de6433827063e251309a2046b43b0d1
#
_cell.length_a   1.000
_cell.length_b   1.000
_cell.length_c   1.000
_cell.angle_alpha   90.00
_cell.angle_beta   90.00
_cell.angle_gamma   90.00
#
_symmetry.space_group_name_H-M   'P 1'
#
loop_
_entity.id
_entity.type
_entity.pdbx_description
1 polymer ?
#
loop_
_entity_poly.entity_id
_entity_poly.type
_entity_poly.pdbx_seq_one_letter_code
_entity_poly.pdbx_strand_id
1 'polypeptide(L)'
;MRSWRDWKFFKWGFFENTWAWFHIMFGGIGAKIALLYLDQWNALLVIAVLTIVWEIFEFIVDGGVDGMIDIYGSLERWAYDSAGDILGANLMAIIVII
;
A
#
# COMPACT_ATOMS: atom_id res chain seq x y z
N MET A 1 -19.94 21.52 -0.09
CA MET A 1 -18.94 20.83 0.76
C MET A 1 -18.53 19.53 0.08
N ARG A 2 -17.23 19.28 0.00
CA ARG A 2 -16.74 18.04 -0.59
C ARG A 2 -17.05 16.86 0.31
N SER A 3 -17.46 15.75 -0.31
CA SER A 3 -17.53 14.47 0.36
C SER A 3 -16.12 14.00 0.74
N TRP A 4 -15.99 13.21 1.81
CA TRP A 4 -14.72 12.60 2.18
C TRP A 4 -14.13 11.73 1.03
N ARG A 5 -14.99 11.22 0.14
CA ARG A 5 -14.56 10.43 -1.03
C ARG A 5 -13.80 11.26 -2.05
N ASP A 6 -13.98 12.59 -2.03
CA ASP A 6 -13.27 13.50 -2.93
C ASP A 6 -11.91 13.93 -2.39
N TRP A 7 -11.59 13.56 -1.17
CA TRP A 7 -10.26 13.80 -0.62
C TRP A 7 -9.24 13.03 -1.45
N LYS A 8 -8.14 13.68 -1.81
CA LYS A 8 -7.11 13.10 -2.67
C LYS A 8 -6.59 11.77 -2.14
N PHE A 9 -6.41 11.64 -0.83
CA PHE A 9 -5.96 10.41 -0.22
C PHE A 9 -6.93 9.24 -0.52
N PHE A 10 -8.21 9.43 -0.27
CA PHE A 10 -9.19 8.38 -0.52
C PHE A 10 -9.42 8.15 -2.01
N LYS A 11 -9.51 9.23 -2.79
CA LYS A 11 -9.75 9.15 -4.23
C LYS A 11 -8.62 8.42 -4.95
N TRP A 12 -7.39 8.91 -4.75
CA TRP A 12 -6.22 8.37 -5.46
C TRP A 12 -5.56 7.20 -4.75
N GLY A 13 -5.74 7.08 -3.43
CA GLY A 13 -5.20 5.98 -2.66
C GLY A 13 -6.04 4.71 -2.71
N PHE A 14 -7.36 4.85 -2.84
CA PHE A 14 -8.28 3.71 -2.73
C PHE A 14 -9.30 3.63 -3.87
N PHE A 15 -10.09 4.68 -4.12
CA PHE A 15 -11.22 4.58 -5.05
C PHE A 15 -10.79 4.53 -6.52
N GLU A 16 -9.74 5.23 -6.89
CA GLU A 16 -9.15 5.18 -8.23
C GLU A 16 -7.85 4.39 -8.24
N ASN A 17 -7.68 3.46 -7.30
CA ASN A 17 -6.49 2.63 -7.17
C ASN A 17 -6.89 1.17 -6.97
N THR A 18 -7.06 0.46 -8.08
CA THR A 18 -7.40 -0.97 -8.05
C THR A 18 -6.34 -1.80 -7.33
N TRP A 19 -5.07 -1.45 -7.49
CA TRP A 19 -3.96 -2.17 -6.89
C TRP A 19 -3.92 -2.06 -5.36
N ALA A 20 -4.48 -0.97 -4.78
CA ALA A 20 -4.57 -0.85 -3.33
C ALA A 20 -5.40 -2.00 -2.73
N TRP A 21 -6.49 -2.39 -3.40
CA TRP A 21 -7.34 -3.48 -2.94
C TRP A 21 -6.62 -4.83 -3.00
N PHE A 22 -5.78 -5.05 -4.02
CA PHE A 22 -4.92 -6.23 -4.06
C PHE A 22 -3.90 -6.21 -2.94
N HIS A 23 -3.31 -5.06 -2.63
CA HIS A 23 -2.37 -4.93 -1.51
C HIS A 23 -3.03 -5.20 -0.17
N ILE A 24 -4.27 -4.77 0.01
CA ILE A 24 -5.08 -5.09 1.20
C ILE A 24 -5.22 -6.60 1.35
N MET A 25 -5.57 -7.29 0.29
CA MET A 25 -5.70 -8.75 0.28
C MET A 25 -4.37 -9.42 0.61
N PHE A 26 -3.29 -9.01 -0.04
CA PHE A 26 -1.96 -9.59 0.20
C PHE A 26 -1.46 -9.30 1.61
N GLY A 27 -1.76 -8.12 2.16
CA GLY A 27 -1.43 -7.80 3.54
C GLY A 27 -2.08 -8.75 4.52
N GLY A 28 -3.36 -9.06 4.33
CA GLY A 28 -4.09 -10.01 5.15
C GLY A 28 -3.56 -11.44 5.01
N ILE A 29 -3.37 -11.92 3.80
CA ILE A 29 -2.84 -13.25 3.52
C ILE A 29 -1.41 -13.38 4.03
N GLY A 30 -0.57 -12.38 3.76
CA GLY A 30 0.82 -12.36 4.21
C GLY A 30 0.92 -12.40 5.73
N ALA A 31 0.06 -11.65 6.42
CA ALA A 31 0.02 -11.66 7.88
C ALA A 31 -0.36 -13.05 8.42
N LYS A 32 -1.33 -13.72 7.82
CA LYS A 32 -1.69 -15.09 8.19
C LYS A 32 -0.52 -16.04 8.03
N ILE A 33 0.18 -15.96 6.92
CA ILE A 33 1.34 -16.81 6.66
C ILE A 33 2.46 -16.50 7.66
N ALA A 34 2.75 -15.22 7.90
CA ALA A 34 3.79 -14.81 8.83
C ALA A 34 3.53 -15.30 10.25
N LEU A 35 2.26 -15.33 10.68
CA LEU A 35 1.89 -15.81 12.01
C LEU A 35 2.15 -17.31 12.20
N LEU A 36 2.33 -18.08 11.14
CA LEU A 36 2.72 -19.49 11.24
C LEU A 36 4.16 -19.66 11.74
N TYR A 37 4.99 -18.63 11.56
CA TYR A 37 6.42 -18.71 11.85
C TYR A 37 6.90 -17.66 12.85
N LEU A 38 6.15 -16.56 13.04
CA LEU A 38 6.56 -15.38 13.80
C LEU A 38 5.47 -14.99 14.79
N ASP A 39 5.87 -14.28 15.85
CA ASP A 39 4.92 -13.68 16.77
C ASP A 39 4.20 -12.48 16.11
N GLN A 40 3.21 -11.94 16.79
CA GLN A 40 2.38 -10.85 16.26
C GLN A 40 3.19 -9.62 15.86
N TRP A 41 4.13 -9.18 16.71
CA TRP A 41 4.90 -7.97 16.43
C TRP A 41 5.87 -8.16 15.26
N ASN A 42 6.54 -9.30 15.22
CA ASN A 42 7.45 -9.60 14.10
C ASN A 42 6.70 -9.82 12.80
N ALA A 43 5.51 -10.42 12.85
CA ALA A 43 4.66 -10.55 11.66
C ALA A 43 4.26 -9.18 11.11
N LEU A 44 3.83 -8.24 11.97
CA LEU A 44 3.51 -6.88 11.56
C LEU A 44 4.72 -6.16 10.96
N LEU A 45 5.89 -6.32 11.59
CA LEU A 45 7.12 -5.71 11.10
C LEU A 45 7.48 -6.23 9.71
N VAL A 46 7.36 -7.53 9.48
CA VAL A 46 7.64 -8.13 8.17
C VAL A 46 6.71 -7.57 7.11
N ILE A 47 5.41 -7.46 7.38
CA ILE A 47 4.47 -6.90 6.42
C ILE A 47 4.79 -5.43 6.13
N ALA A 48 5.11 -4.65 7.16
CA ALA A 48 5.48 -3.24 6.98
C ALA A 48 6.72 -3.09 6.10
N VAL A 49 7.76 -3.88 6.37
CA VAL A 49 9.00 -3.84 5.59
C VAL A 49 8.76 -4.29 4.15
N LEU A 50 8.01 -5.37 3.94
CA LEU A 50 7.73 -5.87 2.59
C LEU A 50 6.94 -4.88 1.76
N THR A 51 5.96 -4.19 2.34
CA THR A 51 5.18 -3.20 1.60
C THR A 51 6.03 -1.99 1.19
N ILE A 52 6.91 -1.53 2.07
CA ILE A 52 7.82 -0.42 1.76
C ILE A 52 8.84 -0.82 0.70
N VAL A 53 9.46 -1.98 0.85
CA VAL A 53 10.44 -2.50 -0.12
C VAL A 53 9.80 -2.67 -1.50
N TRP A 54 8.57 -3.16 -1.56
CA TRP A 54 7.84 -3.33 -2.81
C TRP A 54 7.63 -2.00 -3.52
N GLU A 55 7.23 -0.95 -2.78
CA GLU A 55 7.02 0.38 -3.36
C GLU A 55 8.33 1.00 -3.87
N ILE A 56 9.43 0.80 -3.13
CA ILE A 56 10.76 1.26 -3.58
C ILE A 56 11.16 0.51 -4.85
N PHE A 57 10.95 -0.79 -4.90
CA PHE A 57 11.26 -1.62 -6.07
C PHE A 57 10.48 -1.13 -7.29
N GLU A 58 9.17 -0.93 -7.16
CA GLU A 58 8.36 -0.43 -8.27
C GLU A 58 8.80 0.96 -8.72
N PHE A 59 9.14 1.84 -7.79
CA PHE A 59 9.63 3.18 -8.12
C PHE A 59 10.89 3.11 -8.99
N ILE A 60 11.82 2.25 -8.66
CA ILE A 60 13.07 2.09 -9.41
C ILE A 60 12.80 1.47 -10.78
N VAL A 61 12.02 0.39 -10.84
CA VAL A 61 11.73 -0.35 -12.07
C VAL A 61 10.94 0.50 -13.06
N ASP A 62 10.01 1.31 -12.56
CA ASP A 62 9.15 2.13 -13.42
C ASP A 62 9.78 3.46 -13.85
N GLY A 63 11.05 3.67 -13.54
CA GLY A 63 11.82 4.80 -14.08
C GLY A 63 12.03 5.97 -13.14
N GLY A 64 11.82 5.79 -11.84
CA GLY A 64 12.04 6.85 -10.84
C GLY A 64 11.03 7.99 -10.98
N VAL A 65 11.47 9.20 -10.67
CA VAL A 65 10.60 10.40 -10.67
C VAL A 65 9.91 10.60 -12.02
N ASP A 66 10.66 10.55 -13.12
CA ASP A 66 10.11 10.75 -14.45
C ASP A 66 9.12 9.66 -14.82
N GLY A 67 9.41 8.42 -14.47
CA GLY A 67 8.50 7.29 -14.70
C GLY A 67 7.19 7.43 -13.92
N MET A 68 7.27 7.90 -12.68
CA MET A 68 6.07 8.11 -11.86
C MET A 68 5.18 9.21 -12.44
N ILE A 69 5.76 10.30 -12.94
CA ILE A 69 5.01 11.37 -13.60
C ILE A 69 4.33 10.85 -14.86
N ASP A 70 5.02 10.02 -15.65
CA ASP A 70 4.46 9.45 -16.89
C ASP A 70 3.30 8.49 -16.59
N ILE A 71 3.44 7.62 -15.59
CA ILE A 71 2.43 6.60 -15.28
C ILE A 71 1.22 7.19 -14.57
N TYR A 72 1.45 8.03 -13.55
CA TYR A 72 0.39 8.55 -12.67
C TYR A 72 -0.07 9.95 -13.01
N GLY A 73 0.67 10.67 -13.84
CA GLY A 73 0.38 12.05 -14.20
C GLY A 73 1.03 13.09 -13.30
N SER A 74 1.37 12.76 -12.07
CA SER A 74 2.07 13.64 -11.14
C SER A 74 2.70 12.84 -10.00
N LEU A 75 3.71 13.40 -9.34
CA LEU A 75 4.28 12.82 -8.14
C LEU A 75 3.28 12.79 -6.98
N GLU A 76 2.43 13.80 -6.89
CA GLU A 76 1.39 13.86 -5.85
C GLU A 76 0.46 12.66 -5.97
N ARG A 77 -0.02 12.36 -7.18
CA ARG A 77 -0.91 11.23 -7.39
C ARG A 77 -0.23 9.89 -7.09
N TRP A 78 1.03 9.75 -7.51
CA TRP A 78 1.81 8.57 -7.16
C TRP A 78 1.98 8.42 -5.64
N ALA A 79 2.26 9.51 -4.94
CA ALA A 79 2.42 9.49 -3.49
C ALA A 79 1.15 9.03 -2.77
N TYR A 80 -0.02 9.51 -3.19
CA TYR A 80 -1.30 9.06 -2.62
C TYR A 80 -1.60 7.61 -2.98
N ASP A 81 -1.29 7.20 -4.20
CA ASP A 81 -1.45 5.80 -4.63
C ASP A 81 -0.61 4.86 -3.77
N SER A 82 0.68 5.17 -3.61
CA SER A 82 1.60 4.37 -2.81
C SER A 82 1.22 4.37 -1.32
N ALA A 83 0.80 5.51 -0.79
CA ALA A 83 0.33 5.60 0.58
C ALA A 83 -0.90 4.72 0.82
N GLY A 84 -1.82 4.69 -0.14
CA GLY A 84 -2.99 3.81 -0.07
C GLY A 84 -2.60 2.34 -0.08
N ASP A 85 -1.65 1.96 -0.92
CA ASP A 85 -1.16 0.58 -1.00
C ASP A 85 -0.52 0.14 0.33
N ILE A 86 0.37 0.96 0.87
CA ILE A 86 1.08 0.65 2.13
C ILE A 86 0.10 0.62 3.30
N LEU A 87 -0.71 1.65 3.46
CA LEU A 87 -1.64 1.74 4.58
C LEU A 87 -2.72 0.66 4.52
N GLY A 88 -3.24 0.39 3.33
CA GLY A 88 -4.26 -0.65 3.16
C GLY A 88 -3.74 -2.02 3.55
N ALA A 89 -2.55 -2.40 3.07
CA ALA A 89 -1.95 -3.69 3.40
C ALA A 89 -1.66 -3.82 4.89
N ASN A 90 -1.12 -2.77 5.51
CA ASN A 90 -0.76 -2.80 6.93
C ASN A 90 -1.99 -2.78 7.85
N LEU A 91 -3.02 -2.02 7.50
CA LEU A 91 -4.27 -2.04 8.26
C LEU A 91 -4.93 -3.41 8.23
N MET A 92 -4.95 -4.06 7.07
CA MET A 92 -5.50 -5.41 6.98
C MET A 92 -4.64 -6.41 7.77
N ALA A 93 -3.33 -6.27 7.74
CA ALA A 93 -2.44 -7.10 8.54
C ALA A 93 -2.74 -6.97 10.03
N ILE A 94 -2.97 -5.74 10.51
CA ILE A 94 -3.34 -5.49 11.90
C ILE A 94 -4.66 -6.17 12.24
N ILE A 95 -5.68 -6.02 11.40
CA ILE A 95 -7.00 -6.63 11.61
C ILE A 95 -6.89 -8.15 11.70
N VAL A 96 -6.11 -8.76 10.83
CA VAL A 96 -5.92 -10.21 10.80
C VAL A 96 -5.18 -10.72 12.03
N ILE A 97 -4.21 -9.95 12.53
CA ILE A 97 -3.35 -10.35 13.64
C ILE A 97 -4.05 -10.16 14.98
N ILE A 98 -4.89 -9.15 15.12
CA ILE A 98 -5.68 -8.95 16.33
C ILE A 98 -6.70 -10.09 16.47
#